data_98281f72e33ede2244ec595eead8c27d
#
_entry.id   98281f72e33ede2244ec595eead8c27d
#
_cell.length_a   1.000
_cell.length_b   1.000
_cell.length_c   1.000
_cell.angle_alpha   90.00
_cell.angle_beta   90.00
_cell.angle_gamma   90.00
#
_symmetry.space_group_name_H-M   'P 1'
#
loop_
_entity.id
_entity.type
_entity.pdbx_description
1 polymer ?
#
loop_
_entity_poly.entity_id
_entity_poly.type
_entity_poly.pdbx_seq_one_letter_code
_entity_poly.pdbx_strand_id
1 'polypeptide(L)'
;MLSPAVLEFTGWLSTLHAVPMIQELRDGAERIRRHELSRALKRMELSPEEAAAVERMSHSLVNKLLHGPIQEIKARAEAGSPLESSEIRRRLLALDGLDVELHRPRHRSS
;
A
#
# COMPACT_ATOMS: atom_id res chain seq x y z
N MET A 1 4.92 24.59 -28.43
CA MET A 1 5.62 23.31 -28.21
C MET A 1 6.54 23.45 -27.01
N LEU A 2 6.43 22.53 -26.05
CA LEU A 2 7.28 22.55 -24.86
C LEU A 2 8.68 22.03 -25.18
N SER A 3 9.70 22.68 -24.64
CA SER A 3 11.07 22.21 -24.80
C SER A 3 11.30 20.96 -23.95
N PRO A 4 12.27 20.10 -24.30
CA PRO A 4 12.60 18.94 -23.46
C PRO A 4 12.96 19.31 -22.03
N ALA A 5 13.62 20.45 -21.82
CA ALA A 5 13.96 20.92 -20.48
C ALA A 5 12.72 21.21 -19.64
N VAL A 6 11.68 21.76 -20.24
CA VAL A 6 10.42 22.05 -19.54
C VAL A 6 9.73 20.74 -19.16
N LEU A 7 9.73 19.76 -20.07
CA LEU A 7 9.13 18.45 -19.80
C LEU A 7 9.87 17.72 -18.68
N GLU A 8 11.18 17.79 -18.66
CA GLU A 8 11.99 17.20 -17.59
C GLU A 8 11.71 17.85 -16.24
N PHE A 9 11.58 19.16 -16.23
CA PHE A 9 11.26 19.91 -15.01
C PHE A 9 9.88 19.54 -14.48
N THR A 10 8.89 19.42 -15.36
CA THR A 10 7.53 19.01 -14.99
C THR A 10 7.52 17.60 -14.41
N GLY A 11 8.25 16.67 -15.04
CA GLY A 11 8.36 15.30 -14.53
C GLY A 11 9.03 15.26 -13.16
N TRP A 12 10.06 16.09 -12.96
CA TRP A 12 10.75 16.18 -11.66
C TRP A 12 9.81 16.69 -10.57
N LEU A 13 9.02 17.73 -10.85
CA LEU A 13 8.04 18.24 -9.90
C LEU A 13 7.00 17.18 -9.54
N SER A 14 6.50 16.46 -10.53
CA SER A 14 5.54 15.37 -10.30
C SER A 14 6.14 14.29 -9.42
N THR A 15 7.41 13.96 -9.63
CA THR A 15 8.11 12.97 -8.82
C THR A 15 8.23 13.44 -7.37
N LEU A 16 8.52 14.73 -7.15
CA LEU A 16 8.57 15.29 -5.81
C LEU A 16 7.22 15.20 -5.10
N HIS A 17 6.12 15.41 -5.83
CA HIS A 17 4.78 15.29 -5.26
C HIS A 17 4.43 13.83 -4.97
N ALA A 18 4.98 12.89 -5.72
CA ALA A 18 4.71 11.48 -5.52
C ALA A 18 5.32 10.94 -4.22
N VAL A 19 6.46 11.49 -3.77
CA VAL A 19 7.13 11.01 -2.57
C VAL A 19 6.23 11.08 -1.33
N PRO A 20 5.58 12.23 -1.03
CA PRO A 20 4.68 12.29 0.12
C PRO A 20 3.51 11.31 0.01
N MET A 21 2.97 11.10 -1.19
CA MET A 21 1.88 10.18 -1.41
C MET A 21 2.29 8.74 -1.13
N ILE A 22 3.46 8.34 -1.60
CA ILE A 22 3.99 7.01 -1.36
C ILE A 22 4.24 6.81 0.14
N GLN A 23 4.81 7.82 0.80
CA GLN A 23 5.09 7.75 2.22
C GLN A 23 3.81 7.61 3.03
N GLU A 24 2.78 8.37 2.69
CA GLU A 24 1.49 8.30 3.36
C GLU A 24 0.86 6.91 3.18
N LEU A 25 0.97 6.35 1.98
CA LEU A 25 0.46 5.02 1.69
C LEU A 25 1.19 3.97 2.53
N ARG A 26 2.52 4.04 2.59
CA ARG A 26 3.31 3.12 3.39
C ARG A 26 3.01 3.23 4.88
N ASP A 27 2.88 4.45 5.38
CA ASP A 27 2.60 4.68 6.79
C ASP A 27 1.21 4.14 7.17
N GLY A 28 0.23 4.33 6.31
CA GLY A 28 -1.10 3.80 6.53
C GLY A 28 -1.12 2.28 6.56
N ALA A 29 -0.44 1.67 5.60
CA ALA A 29 -0.35 0.22 5.52
C ALA A 29 0.40 -0.35 6.73
N GLU A 30 1.43 0.32 7.19
CA GLU A 30 2.21 -0.10 8.36
C GLU A 30 1.36 -0.06 9.62
N ARG A 31 0.53 0.96 9.78
CA ARG A 31 -0.38 1.02 10.93
C ARG A 31 -1.36 -0.15 10.92
N ILE A 32 -1.91 -0.46 9.78
CA ILE A 32 -2.84 -1.58 9.63
C ILE A 32 -2.12 -2.89 9.95
N ARG A 33 -0.93 -3.07 9.40
CA ARG A 33 -0.14 -4.28 9.63
C ARG A 33 0.13 -4.49 11.11
N ARG A 34 0.60 -3.45 11.79
CA ARG A 34 0.90 -3.53 13.22
C ARG A 34 -0.33 -3.84 14.06
N HIS A 35 -1.44 -3.23 13.71
CA HIS A 35 -2.69 -3.46 14.43
C HIS A 35 -3.15 -4.90 14.27
N GLU A 36 -3.18 -5.41 13.05
CA GLU A 36 -3.61 -6.77 12.79
C GLU A 36 -2.65 -7.80 13.36
N LEU A 37 -1.35 -7.55 13.25
CA LEU A 37 -0.34 -8.43 13.81
C LEU A 37 -0.49 -8.52 15.33
N SER A 38 -0.66 -7.39 15.99
CA SER A 38 -0.83 -7.35 17.44
C SER A 38 -2.07 -8.15 17.88
N ARG A 39 -3.18 -8.00 17.14
CA ARG A 39 -4.40 -8.74 17.42
C ARG A 39 -4.20 -10.24 17.25
N ALA A 40 -3.53 -10.64 16.18
CA ALA A 40 -3.28 -12.04 15.91
C ALA A 40 -2.38 -12.67 16.98
N LEU A 41 -1.29 -11.99 17.34
CA LEU A 41 -0.34 -12.52 18.32
C LEU A 41 -0.97 -12.67 19.71
N LYS A 42 -1.94 -11.82 20.05
CA LYS A 42 -2.64 -11.95 21.33
C LYS A 42 -3.52 -13.18 21.43
N ARG A 43 -3.94 -13.72 20.28
CA ARG A 43 -4.83 -14.88 20.22
C ARG A 43 -4.07 -16.19 20.04
N MET A 44 -2.80 -16.11 19.75
CA MET A 44 -1.99 -17.30 19.47
C MET A 44 -0.90 -17.45 20.53
N GLU A 45 -0.59 -18.69 20.86
CA GLU A 45 0.53 -18.99 21.73
C GLU A 45 1.69 -19.42 20.83
N LEU A 46 2.48 -18.43 20.43
CA LEU A 46 3.60 -18.64 19.51
C LEU A 46 4.92 -18.53 20.25
N SER A 47 5.90 -19.33 19.82
CA SER A 47 7.27 -19.16 20.27
C SER A 47 7.83 -17.87 19.68
N PRO A 48 8.94 -17.34 20.22
CA PRO A 48 9.59 -16.16 19.64
C PRO A 48 9.93 -16.34 18.17
N GLU A 49 10.37 -17.54 17.78
CA GLU A 49 10.70 -17.82 16.39
C GLU A 49 9.47 -17.82 15.49
N GLU A 50 8.38 -18.40 15.98
CA GLU A 50 7.12 -18.40 15.24
C GLU A 50 6.53 -17.00 15.10
N ALA A 51 6.57 -16.22 16.17
CA ALA A 51 6.11 -14.83 16.13
C ALA A 51 6.93 -14.01 15.13
N ALA A 52 8.24 -14.21 15.09
CA ALA A 52 9.11 -13.53 14.14
C ALA A 52 8.78 -13.92 12.71
N ALA A 53 8.45 -15.20 12.48
CA ALA A 53 8.07 -15.66 11.15
C ALA A 53 6.76 -15.02 10.69
N VAL A 54 5.78 -14.91 11.57
CA VAL A 54 4.50 -14.26 11.26
C VAL A 54 4.73 -12.77 10.97
N GLU A 55 5.58 -12.13 11.74
CA GLU A 55 5.92 -10.72 11.50
C GLU A 55 6.56 -10.52 10.13
N ARG A 56 7.55 -11.36 9.79
CA ARG A 56 8.19 -11.29 8.46
C ARG A 56 7.18 -11.51 7.35
N MET A 57 6.27 -12.46 7.52
CA MET A 57 5.22 -12.71 6.55
C MET A 57 4.35 -11.48 6.35
N SER A 58 3.97 -10.80 7.44
CA SER A 58 3.14 -9.62 7.36
C SER A 58 3.82 -8.48 6.60
N HIS A 59 5.13 -8.29 6.81
CA HIS A 59 5.91 -7.31 6.06
C HIS A 59 5.94 -7.65 4.57
N SER A 60 6.22 -8.90 4.26
CA SER A 60 6.28 -9.36 2.88
C SER A 60 4.94 -9.19 2.16
N LEU A 61 3.86 -9.53 2.85
CA LEU A 61 2.52 -9.40 2.30
C LEU A 61 2.19 -7.94 1.98
N VAL A 62 2.44 -7.05 2.93
CA VAL A 62 2.20 -5.61 2.74
C VAL A 62 3.03 -5.07 1.59
N ASN A 63 4.32 -5.43 1.54
CA ASN A 63 5.19 -4.96 0.46
C ASN A 63 4.69 -5.40 -0.92
N LYS A 64 4.21 -6.62 -1.03
CA LYS A 64 3.68 -7.13 -2.29
C LYS A 64 2.37 -6.45 -2.67
N LEU A 65 1.51 -6.18 -1.69
CA LEU A 65 0.26 -5.48 -1.95
C LEU A 65 0.49 -4.03 -2.37
N LEU A 66 1.51 -3.37 -1.80
CA LEU A 66 1.82 -1.98 -2.12
C LEU A 66 2.61 -1.82 -3.42
N HIS A 67 3.23 -2.90 -3.91
CA HIS A 67 4.11 -2.80 -5.07
C HIS A 67 3.39 -2.20 -6.29
N GLY A 68 2.22 -2.72 -6.63
CA GLY A 68 1.45 -2.24 -7.77
C GLY A 68 1.06 -0.77 -7.64
N PRO A 69 0.37 -0.38 -6.57
CA PRO A 69 0.00 1.03 -6.38
C PRO A 69 1.18 1.98 -6.38
N ILE A 70 2.29 1.61 -5.74
CA ILE A 70 3.48 2.46 -5.70
C ILE A 70 4.10 2.59 -7.09
N GLN A 71 4.21 1.50 -7.83
CA GLN A 71 4.76 1.54 -9.19
C GLN A 71 3.91 2.43 -10.09
N GLU A 72 2.59 2.38 -9.92
CA GLU A 72 1.70 3.22 -10.70
C GLU A 72 1.84 4.70 -10.35
N ILE A 73 1.99 5.01 -9.05
CA ILE A 73 2.24 6.39 -8.64
C ILE A 73 3.53 6.90 -9.28
N LYS A 74 4.59 6.10 -9.24
CA LYS A 74 5.87 6.47 -9.84
C LYS A 74 5.77 6.64 -11.35
N ALA A 75 5.10 5.71 -12.02
CA ALA A 75 4.96 5.76 -13.47
C ALA A 75 4.19 7.01 -13.91
N ARG A 76 3.12 7.35 -13.20
CA ARG A 76 2.35 8.54 -13.53
C ARG A 76 3.10 9.83 -13.21
N ALA A 77 3.89 9.82 -12.14
CA ALA A 77 4.72 10.96 -11.80
C ALA A 77 5.79 11.20 -12.87
N GLU A 78 6.42 10.13 -13.36
CA GLU A 78 7.41 10.22 -14.43
C GLU A 78 6.80 10.72 -15.73
N ALA A 79 5.54 10.34 -15.98
CA ALA A 79 4.81 10.80 -17.16
C ALA A 79 4.28 12.22 -17.02
N GLY A 80 4.47 12.86 -15.85
CA GLY A 80 3.95 14.20 -15.60
C GLY A 80 2.46 14.24 -15.30
N SER A 81 1.84 13.08 -15.03
CA SER A 81 0.42 12.96 -14.73
C SER A 81 0.23 12.20 -13.42
N PRO A 82 0.54 12.80 -12.29
CA PRO A 82 0.45 12.11 -11.01
C PRO A 82 -1.00 11.75 -10.68
N LEU A 83 -1.16 10.64 -9.96
CA LEU A 83 -2.46 10.23 -9.47
C LEU A 83 -2.94 11.21 -8.41
N GLU A 84 -4.23 11.52 -8.45
CA GLU A 84 -4.84 12.33 -7.40
C GLU A 84 -5.08 11.44 -6.18
N SER A 85 -5.15 12.07 -5.01
CA SER A 85 -5.41 11.37 -3.76
C SER A 85 -6.70 10.56 -3.82
N SER A 86 -7.71 11.06 -4.53
CA SER A 86 -8.97 10.35 -4.68
C SER A 86 -8.82 9.04 -5.43
N GLU A 87 -7.95 8.99 -6.43
CA GLU A 87 -7.69 7.75 -7.19
C GLU A 87 -6.98 6.72 -6.32
N ILE A 88 -6.02 7.16 -5.54
CA ILE A 88 -5.30 6.28 -4.62
C ILE A 88 -6.27 5.71 -3.59
N ARG A 89 -7.13 6.54 -3.03
CA ARG A 89 -8.14 6.11 -2.07
C ARG A 89 -9.08 5.08 -2.69
N ARG A 90 -9.48 5.29 -3.92
CA ARG A 90 -10.36 4.36 -4.63
C ARG A 90 -9.71 3.00 -4.79
N ARG A 91 -8.40 2.96 -5.11
CA ARG A 91 -7.67 1.70 -5.25
C ARG A 91 -7.52 0.99 -3.92
N LEU A 92 -7.30 1.74 -2.85
CA LEU A 92 -7.24 1.16 -1.51
C LEU A 92 -8.60 0.59 -1.09
N LEU A 93 -9.69 1.27 -1.45
CA LEU A 93 -11.04 0.76 -1.18
C LEU A 93 -11.33 -0.54 -1.93
N ALA A 94 -10.76 -0.68 -3.12
CA ALA A 94 -10.89 -1.93 -3.88
C ALA A 94 -10.21 -3.07 -3.15
N LEU A 95 -9.06 -2.83 -2.52
CA LEU A 95 -8.37 -3.83 -1.72
C LEU A 95 -9.16 -4.16 -0.45
N ASP A 96 -9.73 -3.15 0.19
CA ASP A 96 -10.58 -3.36 1.35
C ASP A 96 -11.82 -4.18 1.00
N GLY A 97 -12.43 -3.90 -0.15
CA GLY A 97 -13.57 -4.66 -0.62
C GLY A 97 -13.21 -6.12 -0.86
N LEU A 98 -12.04 -6.38 -1.39
CA LEU A 98 -11.56 -7.73 -1.60
C LEU A 98 -11.37 -8.47 -0.28
N ASP A 99 -10.81 -7.78 0.71
CA ASP A 99 -10.61 -8.35 2.03
C ASP A 99 -11.94 -8.70 2.69
N VAL A 100 -12.92 -7.83 2.58
CA VAL A 100 -14.26 -8.07 3.12
C VAL A 100 -14.88 -9.31 2.48
N GLU A 101 -14.74 -9.47 1.17
CA GLU A 101 -15.28 -10.64 0.48
C GLU A 101 -14.60 -11.93 0.92
N LEU A 102 -13.31 -11.88 1.18
CA LEU A 102 -12.58 -13.06 1.65
C LEU A 102 -13.05 -13.48 3.05
N HIS A 103 -13.44 -12.54 3.89
CA HIS A 103 -13.92 -12.85 5.22
C HIS A 103 -15.39 -13.26 5.26
N ARG A 104 -16.20 -12.69 4.40
CA ARG A 104 -17.64 -12.90 4.41
C ARG A 104 -18.08 -14.37 4.26
N PRO A 105 -17.53 -15.15 3.32
CA PRO A 105 -17.92 -16.55 3.19
C PRO A 105 -17.62 -17.36 4.44
N ARG A 106 -16.54 -17.06 5.12
CA ARG A 106 -16.19 -17.75 6.34
C ARG A 106 -17.18 -17.50 7.47
N HIS A 107 -17.66 -16.29 7.57
CA HIS A 107 -18.67 -15.94 8.55
C HIS A 107 -19.96 -16.70 8.32
N ARG A 108 -20.33 -16.86 7.06
CA ARG A 108 -21.56 -17.55 6.74
C ARG A 108 -21.46 -19.05 6.84
N SER A 109 -20.28 -19.58 6.73
CA SER A 109 -20.10 -21.01 6.83
C SER A 109 -20.25 -21.50 8.27
N SER A 110 -20.19 -20.61 9.21
CA SER A 110 -20.46 -20.95 10.61
C SER A 110 -21.97 -20.92 10.91
#